data_56699a1a42a608f61969f6937c29111d
#
_entry.id   56699a1a42a608f61969f6937c29111d
#
_cell.length_a   1.000
_cell.length_b   1.000
_cell.length_c   1.000
_cell.angle_alpha   90.00
_cell.angle_beta   90.00
_cell.angle_gamma   90.00
#
_symmetry.space_group_name_H-M   'P 1'
#
loop_
_entity.id
_entity.type
_entity.pdbx_description
1 polymer ?
#
loop_
_entity_poly.entity_id
_entity_poly.type
_entity_poly.pdbx_seq_one_letter_code
_entity_poly.pdbx_strand_id
1 'polypeptide(L)'
;MDLIDEWAQAQARVIALVAPLTAEQAGRRVPACPDWTVRDLFSHMVGLGADVVAGDEPDDHNAAWTEKQVATRRDHDVAALVAEWEGVAPRLQEWMREHGTRPLNDVIIHEQDLRGALGAPGGQDSGGVRAVRDRFLPRFGARVADLAPIALVGDGFRWASAGDPDAAEVVVRASDFDLARALVTRRSAAQLRSWTARGDVGPYLDGFAVLGALPATDLTE
;
A
#
# COMPACT_ATOMS: atom_id res chain seq x y z
N MET A 1 -7.41 16.44 -8.73
CA MET A 1 -7.71 15.39 -7.73
C MET A 1 -7.15 15.89 -6.43
N ASP A 2 -7.98 16.00 -5.40
CA ASP A 2 -7.55 16.35 -4.03
C ASP A 2 -7.14 15.06 -3.30
N LEU A 3 -5.90 15.00 -2.81
CA LEU A 3 -5.37 13.80 -2.16
C LEU A 3 -5.90 13.63 -0.73
N ILE A 4 -6.42 14.68 -0.10
CA ILE A 4 -7.09 14.61 1.20
C ILE A 4 -8.49 14.01 1.03
N ASP A 5 -9.19 14.39 -0.05
CA ASP A 5 -10.47 13.78 -0.40
C ASP A 5 -10.29 12.28 -0.76
N GLU A 6 -9.21 11.92 -1.46
CA GLU A 6 -8.88 10.51 -1.74
C GLU A 6 -8.61 9.71 -0.45
N TRP A 7 -7.93 10.33 0.53
CA TRP A 7 -7.74 9.72 1.85
C TRP A 7 -9.10 9.50 2.55
N ALA A 8 -9.97 10.50 2.57
CA ALA A 8 -11.28 10.40 3.21
C ALA A 8 -12.17 9.33 2.54
N GLN A 9 -12.14 9.25 1.21
CA GLN A 9 -12.86 8.22 0.47
C GLN A 9 -12.29 6.81 0.75
N ALA A 10 -10.97 6.67 0.83
CA ALA A 10 -10.33 5.41 1.19
C ALA A 10 -10.70 4.99 2.62
N GLN A 11 -10.67 5.93 3.59
CA GLN A 11 -11.13 5.68 4.95
C GLN A 11 -12.57 5.17 4.97
N ALA A 12 -13.47 5.85 4.27
CA ALA A 12 -14.88 5.43 4.20
C ALA A 12 -15.05 4.02 3.60
N ARG A 13 -14.28 3.69 2.56
CA ARG A 13 -14.30 2.34 1.95
C ARG A 13 -13.77 1.29 2.91
N VAL A 14 -12.71 1.58 3.67
CA VAL A 14 -12.17 0.66 4.69
C VAL A 14 -13.18 0.46 5.82
N ILE A 15 -13.79 1.52 6.34
CA ILE A 15 -14.83 1.42 7.37
C ILE A 15 -16.00 0.54 6.88
N ALA A 16 -16.48 0.79 5.67
CA ALA A 16 -17.55 -0.04 5.09
C ALA A 16 -17.16 -1.52 4.93
N LEU A 17 -15.87 -1.79 4.68
CA LEU A 17 -15.32 -3.13 4.57
C LEU A 17 -15.22 -3.84 5.93
N VAL A 18 -14.76 -3.13 6.97
CA VAL A 18 -14.43 -3.76 8.26
C VAL A 18 -15.59 -3.75 9.26
N ALA A 19 -16.48 -2.76 9.22
CA ALA A 19 -17.58 -2.62 10.19
C ALA A 19 -18.51 -3.86 10.29
N PRO A 20 -18.84 -4.58 9.20
CA PRO A 20 -19.71 -5.75 9.26
C PRO A 20 -18.98 -7.06 9.62
N LEU A 21 -17.65 -7.05 9.87
CA LEU A 21 -16.88 -8.27 10.06
C LEU A 21 -17.27 -9.00 11.34
N THR A 22 -17.38 -10.32 11.23
CA THR A 22 -17.43 -11.20 12.41
C THR A 22 -16.06 -11.29 13.08
N ALA A 23 -16.03 -11.75 14.35
CA ALA A 23 -14.77 -11.99 15.06
C ALA A 23 -13.85 -12.98 14.31
N GLU A 24 -14.42 -14.00 13.64
CA GLU A 24 -13.68 -14.94 12.81
C GLU A 24 -13.00 -14.25 11.63
N GLN A 25 -13.74 -13.39 10.92
CA GLN A 25 -13.21 -12.64 9.77
C GLN A 25 -12.13 -11.65 10.21
N ALA A 26 -12.36 -10.94 11.32
CA ALA A 26 -11.39 -10.02 11.90
C ALA A 26 -10.09 -10.73 12.36
N GLY A 27 -10.20 -12.02 12.73
CA GLY A 27 -9.07 -12.87 13.11
C GLY A 27 -8.31 -13.52 11.93
N ARG A 28 -8.73 -13.34 10.67
CA ARG A 28 -8.02 -13.89 9.51
C ARG A 28 -6.65 -13.26 9.35
N ARG A 29 -5.66 -14.06 8.96
CA ARG A 29 -4.32 -13.56 8.62
C ARG A 29 -4.35 -12.75 7.34
N VAL A 30 -3.56 -11.68 7.29
CA VAL A 30 -3.39 -10.84 6.11
C VAL A 30 -2.20 -11.37 5.31
N PRO A 31 -2.39 -11.91 4.08
CA PRO A 31 -1.28 -12.49 3.32
C PRO A 31 -0.13 -11.51 3.05
N ALA A 32 -0.46 -10.23 2.85
CA ALA A 32 0.52 -9.17 2.62
C ALA A 32 1.26 -8.72 3.90
N CYS A 33 0.73 -9.03 5.09
CA CYS A 33 1.28 -8.73 6.41
C CYS A 33 1.12 -9.97 7.31
N PRO A 34 1.90 -11.06 7.09
CA PRO A 34 1.59 -12.39 7.62
C PRO A 34 1.65 -12.51 9.14
N ASP A 35 2.28 -11.56 9.82
CA ASP A 35 2.32 -11.50 11.28
C ASP A 35 1.04 -10.90 11.88
N TRP A 36 0.18 -10.27 11.08
CA TRP A 36 -1.01 -9.56 11.50
C TRP A 36 -2.31 -10.23 11.04
N THR A 37 -3.32 -10.12 11.89
CA THR A 37 -4.71 -10.37 11.51
C THR A 37 -5.31 -9.14 10.82
N VAL A 38 -6.49 -9.30 10.22
CA VAL A 38 -7.29 -8.16 9.68
C VAL A 38 -7.51 -7.09 10.76
N ARG A 39 -7.82 -7.49 12.00
CA ARG A 39 -7.98 -6.56 13.12
C ARG A 39 -6.66 -5.86 13.47
N ASP A 40 -5.55 -6.58 13.48
CA ASP A 40 -4.25 -6.00 13.83
C ASP A 40 -3.81 -4.99 12.77
N LEU A 41 -3.98 -5.30 11.47
CA LEU A 41 -3.72 -4.36 10.39
C LEU A 41 -4.61 -3.11 10.50
N PHE A 42 -5.90 -3.28 10.79
CA PHE A 42 -6.79 -2.15 11.01
C PHE A 42 -6.40 -1.34 12.25
N SER A 43 -5.94 -1.98 13.33
CA SER A 43 -5.40 -1.31 14.53
C SER A 43 -4.17 -0.46 14.19
N HIS A 44 -3.28 -0.96 13.31
CA HIS A 44 -2.14 -0.20 12.80
C HIS A 44 -2.59 1.05 12.02
N MET A 45 -3.53 0.92 11.10
CA MET A 45 -4.04 2.05 10.29
C MET A 45 -4.64 3.15 11.17
N VAL A 46 -5.42 2.78 12.19
CA VAL A 46 -5.98 3.72 13.19
C VAL A 46 -4.86 4.36 13.99
N GLY A 47 -3.91 3.55 14.46
CA GLY A 47 -2.77 3.97 15.27
C GLY A 47 -1.86 4.93 14.55
N LEU A 48 -1.56 4.70 13.29
CA LEU A 48 -0.77 5.62 12.47
C LEU A 48 -1.43 7.00 12.41
N GLY A 49 -2.73 7.07 12.15
CA GLY A 49 -3.46 8.34 12.13
C GLY A 49 -3.41 9.08 13.48
N ALA A 50 -3.56 8.35 14.58
CA ALA A 50 -3.50 8.90 15.93
C ALA A 50 -2.10 9.43 16.29
N ASP A 51 -1.06 8.65 16.00
CA ASP A 51 0.34 9.00 16.27
C ASP A 51 0.78 10.21 15.45
N VAL A 52 0.44 10.26 14.15
CA VAL A 52 0.73 11.41 13.28
C VAL A 52 0.13 12.68 13.84
N VAL A 53 -1.13 12.65 14.27
CA VAL A 53 -1.81 13.83 14.87
C VAL A 53 -1.22 14.22 16.23
N ALA A 54 -0.72 13.24 16.97
CA ALA A 54 -0.06 13.48 18.27
C ALA A 54 1.39 13.95 18.14
N GLY A 55 2.01 13.86 16.95
CA GLY A 55 3.43 14.12 16.73
C GLY A 55 4.34 13.00 17.26
N ASP A 56 3.81 11.78 17.45
CA ASP A 56 4.54 10.58 17.90
C ASP A 56 4.89 9.69 16.70
N GLU A 57 5.42 10.28 15.64
CA GLU A 57 5.83 9.58 14.43
C GLU A 57 7.37 9.63 14.29
N PRO A 58 8.06 8.48 14.33
CA PRO A 58 9.50 8.44 14.12
C PRO A 58 9.86 8.60 12.64
N ASP A 59 11.06 9.09 12.36
CA ASP A 59 11.55 9.32 11.00
C ASP A 59 11.68 8.03 10.18
N ASP A 60 11.93 6.89 10.85
CA ASP A 60 12.25 5.61 10.21
C ASP A 60 11.05 4.65 10.07
N HIS A 61 9.88 4.99 10.64
CA HIS A 61 8.67 4.14 10.63
C HIS A 61 8.97 2.67 10.99
N ASN A 62 9.76 2.46 12.02
CA ASN A 62 10.30 1.15 12.39
C ASN A 62 9.24 0.18 12.92
N ALA A 63 9.60 -1.12 12.94
CA ALA A 63 8.71 -2.19 13.38
C ALA A 63 8.23 -2.02 14.84
N ALA A 64 9.04 -1.46 15.73
CA ALA A 64 8.63 -1.24 17.12
C ALA A 64 7.51 -0.21 17.24
N TRP A 65 7.51 0.81 16.40
CA TRP A 65 6.45 1.82 16.35
C TRP A 65 5.14 1.22 15.84
N THR A 66 5.17 0.47 14.73
CA THR A 66 3.96 -0.18 14.19
C THR A 66 3.40 -1.23 15.15
N GLU A 67 4.26 -2.00 15.83
CA GLU A 67 3.84 -2.98 16.83
C GLU A 67 3.19 -2.31 18.06
N LYS A 68 3.70 -1.16 18.50
CA LYS A 68 3.09 -0.35 19.57
C LYS A 68 1.64 0.04 19.23
N GLN A 69 1.37 0.41 17.97
CA GLN A 69 0.03 0.77 17.51
C GLN A 69 -0.96 -0.38 17.64
N VAL A 70 -0.54 -1.59 17.26
CA VAL A 70 -1.32 -2.82 17.40
C VAL A 70 -1.48 -3.19 18.88
N ALA A 71 -0.40 -3.21 19.66
CA ALA A 71 -0.40 -3.60 21.05
C ALA A 71 -1.29 -2.71 21.93
N THR A 72 -1.27 -1.39 21.67
CA THR A 72 -2.07 -0.41 22.43
C THR A 72 -3.58 -0.63 22.21
N ARG A 73 -3.98 -1.18 21.07
CA ARG A 73 -5.38 -1.44 20.68
C ARG A 73 -5.79 -2.90 20.82
N ARG A 74 -5.01 -3.70 21.55
CA ARG A 74 -5.24 -5.16 21.67
C ARG A 74 -6.64 -5.50 22.14
N ASP A 75 -7.21 -4.72 23.06
CA ASP A 75 -8.51 -4.97 23.67
C ASP A 75 -9.67 -4.25 22.94
N HIS A 76 -9.36 -3.51 21.86
CA HIS A 76 -10.39 -2.87 21.03
C HIS A 76 -10.98 -3.87 20.04
N ASP A 77 -12.30 -3.95 20.00
CA ASP A 77 -13.02 -4.60 18.92
C ASP A 77 -13.05 -3.69 17.65
N VAL A 78 -13.58 -4.23 16.54
CA VAL A 78 -13.66 -3.47 15.29
C VAL A 78 -14.50 -2.21 15.44
N ALA A 79 -15.57 -2.23 16.23
CA ALA A 79 -16.43 -1.08 16.43
C ALA A 79 -15.72 0.06 17.19
N ALA A 80 -14.94 -0.30 18.21
CA ALA A 80 -14.11 0.66 18.95
C ALA A 80 -13.03 1.28 18.06
N LEU A 81 -12.38 0.48 17.20
CA LEU A 81 -11.39 0.95 16.23
C LEU A 81 -12.01 1.91 15.20
N VAL A 82 -13.20 1.59 14.68
CA VAL A 82 -13.93 2.48 13.76
C VAL A 82 -14.23 3.82 14.42
N ALA A 83 -14.77 3.79 15.65
CA ALA A 83 -15.10 5.02 16.38
C ALA A 83 -13.84 5.88 16.66
N GLU A 84 -12.71 5.25 17.03
CA GLU A 84 -11.45 5.95 17.22
C GLU A 84 -10.99 6.61 15.91
N TRP A 85 -11.02 5.87 14.79
CA TRP A 85 -10.55 6.39 13.50
C TRP A 85 -11.41 7.53 12.97
N GLU A 86 -12.74 7.43 13.12
CA GLU A 86 -13.67 8.53 12.80
C GLU A 86 -13.37 9.77 13.65
N GLY A 87 -13.05 9.60 14.93
CA GLY A 87 -12.68 10.69 15.83
C GLY A 87 -11.34 11.37 15.49
N VAL A 88 -10.39 10.61 14.94
CA VAL A 88 -9.06 11.10 14.52
C VAL A 88 -9.11 11.79 13.16
N ALA A 89 -9.98 11.35 12.26
CA ALA A 89 -10.01 11.76 10.85
C ALA A 89 -9.99 13.27 10.60
N PRO A 90 -10.83 14.11 11.26
CA PRO A 90 -10.84 15.56 11.00
C PRO A 90 -9.49 16.21 11.31
N ARG A 91 -8.84 15.79 12.40
CA ARG A 91 -7.52 16.32 12.82
C ARG A 91 -6.43 15.85 11.88
N LEU A 92 -6.48 14.61 11.39
CA LEU A 92 -5.52 14.09 10.43
C LEU A 92 -5.66 14.79 9.08
N GLN A 93 -6.86 15.06 8.62
CA GLN A 93 -7.08 15.85 7.40
C GLN A 93 -6.53 17.27 7.52
N GLU A 94 -6.71 17.93 8.69
CA GLU A 94 -6.11 19.23 8.98
C GLU A 94 -4.59 19.17 8.96
N TRP A 95 -4.02 18.18 9.64
CA TRP A 95 -2.59 17.92 9.64
C TRP A 95 -2.06 17.72 8.21
N MET A 96 -2.78 16.97 7.36
CA MET A 96 -2.37 16.75 5.95
C MET A 96 -2.37 18.04 5.12
N ARG A 97 -3.25 19.00 5.39
CA ARG A 97 -3.24 20.32 4.71
C ARG A 97 -1.97 21.09 4.98
N GLU A 98 -1.43 20.95 6.18
CA GLU A 98 -0.25 21.71 6.63
C GLU A 98 1.07 20.97 6.32
N HIS A 99 1.09 19.64 6.40
CA HIS A 99 2.33 18.84 6.40
C HIS A 99 2.45 17.90 5.20
N GLY A 100 1.42 17.79 4.36
CA GLY A 100 1.40 16.95 3.18
C GLY A 100 0.74 15.59 3.38
N THR A 101 0.48 14.92 2.28
CA THR A 101 -0.46 13.79 2.16
C THR A 101 0.18 12.40 2.28
N ARG A 102 1.27 12.23 3.03
CA ARG A 102 1.90 10.91 3.21
C ARG A 102 1.00 9.86 3.90
N PRO A 103 0.05 10.22 4.81
CA PRO A 103 -0.88 9.25 5.38
C PRO A 103 -1.79 8.57 4.34
N LEU A 104 -1.95 9.16 3.14
CA LEU A 104 -2.65 8.53 2.03
C LEU A 104 -2.00 7.21 1.62
N ASN A 105 -0.67 7.10 1.67
CA ASN A 105 0.01 5.86 1.26
C ASN A 105 -0.45 4.68 2.10
N ASP A 106 -0.52 4.88 3.41
CA ASP A 106 -0.87 3.84 4.37
C ASP A 106 -2.29 3.33 4.11
N VAL A 107 -3.29 4.24 4.08
CA VAL A 107 -4.68 3.84 3.89
C VAL A 107 -4.90 3.13 2.55
N ILE A 108 -4.26 3.56 1.47
CA ILE A 108 -4.40 2.95 0.14
C ILE A 108 -3.74 1.59 0.07
N ILE A 109 -2.51 1.45 0.59
CA ILE A 109 -1.78 0.17 0.59
C ILE A 109 -2.56 -0.85 1.40
N HIS A 110 -2.96 -0.49 2.61
CA HIS A 110 -3.60 -1.40 3.54
C HIS A 110 -5.10 -1.62 3.28
N GLU A 111 -5.80 -0.70 2.61
CA GLU A 111 -7.13 -1.01 2.05
C GLU A 111 -7.06 -2.25 1.16
N GLN A 112 -6.08 -2.31 0.26
CA GLN A 112 -5.93 -3.42 -0.67
C GLN A 112 -5.42 -4.69 0.04
N ASP A 113 -4.56 -4.56 1.05
CA ASP A 113 -4.11 -5.69 1.88
C ASP A 113 -5.31 -6.33 2.64
N LEU A 114 -6.23 -5.51 3.19
CA LEU A 114 -7.46 -5.98 3.83
C LEU A 114 -8.40 -6.65 2.82
N ARG A 115 -8.55 -6.08 1.63
CA ARG A 115 -9.38 -6.64 0.55
C ARG A 115 -8.90 -8.01 0.12
N GLY A 116 -7.59 -8.20 -0.05
CA GLY A 116 -6.99 -9.49 -0.35
C GLY A 116 -7.25 -10.53 0.75
N ALA A 117 -7.09 -10.16 2.02
CA ALA A 117 -7.37 -11.05 3.16
C ALA A 117 -8.84 -11.48 3.27
N LEU A 118 -9.75 -10.61 2.83
CA LEU A 118 -11.20 -10.82 2.93
C LEU A 118 -11.83 -11.37 1.62
N GLY A 119 -11.08 -11.41 0.51
CA GLY A 119 -11.61 -11.79 -0.80
C GLY A 119 -12.69 -10.81 -1.29
N ALA A 120 -12.52 -9.51 -1.04
CA ALA A 120 -13.50 -8.47 -1.31
C ALA A 120 -12.89 -7.37 -2.23
N PRO A 121 -12.66 -7.66 -3.53
CA PRO A 121 -12.04 -6.71 -4.45
C PRO A 121 -12.80 -5.39 -4.57
N GLY A 122 -12.07 -4.29 -4.82
CA GLY A 122 -12.65 -2.96 -5.00
C GLY A 122 -11.62 -1.85 -4.80
N GLY A 123 -11.94 -0.63 -5.25
CA GLY A 123 -11.08 0.55 -5.11
C GLY A 123 -9.78 0.51 -5.92
N GLN A 124 -9.59 -0.49 -6.78
CA GLN A 124 -8.36 -0.72 -7.55
C GLN A 124 -8.07 0.39 -8.57
N ASP A 125 -9.09 1.06 -9.06
CA ASP A 125 -9.04 2.16 -10.03
C ASP A 125 -9.15 3.55 -9.38
N SER A 126 -9.05 3.65 -8.04
CA SER A 126 -9.14 4.91 -7.31
C SER A 126 -8.00 5.88 -7.65
N GLY A 127 -8.25 7.17 -7.46
CA GLY A 127 -7.22 8.20 -7.57
C GLY A 127 -6.08 7.99 -6.57
N GLY A 128 -6.40 7.45 -5.39
CA GLY A 128 -5.43 7.09 -4.36
C GLY A 128 -4.41 6.05 -4.82
N VAL A 129 -4.85 4.98 -5.51
CA VAL A 129 -3.94 3.96 -6.07
C VAL A 129 -2.98 4.59 -7.09
N ARG A 130 -3.47 5.45 -7.98
CA ARG A 130 -2.62 6.19 -8.93
C ARG A 130 -1.63 7.11 -8.22
N ALA A 131 -2.08 7.83 -7.19
CA ALA A 131 -1.21 8.73 -6.43
C ALA A 131 -0.09 7.98 -5.69
N VAL A 132 -0.39 6.82 -5.10
CA VAL A 132 0.61 5.96 -4.46
C VAL A 132 1.61 5.43 -5.50
N ARG A 133 1.14 4.90 -6.64
CA ARG A 133 2.00 4.49 -7.75
C ARG A 133 2.99 5.61 -8.12
N ASP A 134 2.48 6.80 -8.41
CA ASP A 134 3.27 7.92 -8.89
C ASP A 134 4.28 8.42 -7.83
N ARG A 135 3.96 8.26 -6.54
CA ARG A 135 4.86 8.60 -5.42
C ARG A 135 5.98 7.56 -5.23
N PHE A 136 5.73 6.29 -5.56
CA PHE A 136 6.73 5.23 -5.41
C PHE A 136 7.59 5.01 -6.65
N LEU A 137 7.16 5.44 -7.83
CA LEU A 137 7.93 5.36 -9.07
C LEU A 137 9.35 5.97 -8.97
N PRO A 138 9.55 7.20 -8.42
CA PRO A 138 10.89 7.76 -8.28
C PRO A 138 11.80 6.92 -7.35
N ARG A 139 11.21 6.28 -6.33
CA ARG A 139 11.96 5.40 -5.42
C ARG A 139 12.45 4.14 -6.15
N PHE A 140 11.55 3.51 -6.92
CA PHE A 140 11.92 2.39 -7.80
C PHE A 140 12.96 2.82 -8.82
N GLY A 141 12.75 3.94 -9.53
CA GLY A 141 13.68 4.46 -10.53
C GLY A 141 15.09 4.69 -9.98
N ALA A 142 15.19 5.26 -8.77
CA ALA A 142 16.48 5.46 -8.10
C ALA A 142 17.20 4.14 -7.78
N ARG A 143 16.47 3.08 -7.41
CA ARG A 143 17.05 1.76 -7.09
C ARG A 143 17.54 0.98 -8.31
N VAL A 144 17.06 1.31 -9.50
CA VAL A 144 17.41 0.64 -10.75
C VAL A 144 18.20 1.53 -11.70
N ALA A 145 18.66 2.71 -11.24
CA ALA A 145 19.30 3.72 -12.08
C ALA A 145 20.60 3.26 -12.75
N ASP A 146 21.33 2.33 -12.12
CA ASP A 146 22.59 1.78 -12.63
C ASP A 146 22.39 0.55 -13.54
N LEU A 147 21.12 0.14 -13.76
CA LEU A 147 20.76 -0.97 -14.61
C LEU A 147 20.32 -0.46 -16.00
N ALA A 148 20.26 -1.36 -16.99
CA ALA A 148 19.71 -1.04 -18.29
C ALA A 148 18.24 -0.56 -18.16
N PRO A 149 17.72 0.25 -19.10
CA PRO A 149 16.36 0.78 -19.00
C PRO A 149 15.30 -0.31 -18.89
N ILE A 150 14.44 -0.17 -17.86
CA ILE A 150 13.25 -0.99 -17.67
C ILE A 150 11.99 -0.14 -17.86
N ALA A 151 10.98 -0.71 -18.53
CA ALA A 151 9.67 -0.12 -18.67
C ALA A 151 8.60 -0.88 -17.89
N LEU A 152 7.69 -0.13 -17.28
CA LEU A 152 6.43 -0.62 -16.68
C LEU A 152 5.28 -0.17 -17.59
N VAL A 153 4.50 -1.11 -18.11
CA VAL A 153 3.48 -0.86 -19.12
C VAL A 153 2.16 -1.50 -18.65
N GLY A 154 1.21 -0.64 -18.29
CA GLY A 154 -0.16 -1.00 -17.92
C GLY A 154 -1.16 -0.72 -19.04
N ASP A 155 -2.44 -0.73 -18.68
CA ASP A 155 -3.54 -0.47 -19.60
C ASP A 155 -3.65 1.02 -19.95
N GLY A 156 -3.50 1.90 -18.97
CA GLY A 156 -3.53 3.36 -19.10
C GLY A 156 -2.26 4.05 -18.64
N PHE A 157 -1.23 3.30 -18.27
CA PHE A 157 0.00 3.81 -17.68
C PHE A 157 1.24 3.27 -18.39
N ARG A 158 2.20 4.17 -18.65
CA ARG A 158 3.52 3.82 -19.23
C ARG A 158 4.60 4.65 -18.54
N TRP A 159 5.67 3.99 -18.16
CA TRP A 159 6.84 4.63 -17.57
C TRP A 159 8.10 3.84 -17.90
N ALA A 160 9.23 4.52 -17.99
CA ALA A 160 10.55 3.88 -18.10
C ALA A 160 11.53 4.52 -17.14
N SER A 161 12.52 3.75 -16.66
CA SER A 161 13.60 4.25 -15.80
C SER A 161 14.51 5.23 -16.53
N ALA A 162 14.63 5.11 -17.87
CA ALA A 162 15.32 6.05 -18.75
C ALA A 162 14.76 5.95 -20.18
N GLY A 163 14.72 7.08 -20.87
CA GLY A 163 14.37 7.17 -22.30
C GLY A 163 12.90 6.80 -22.61
N ASP A 164 12.69 6.23 -23.79
CA ASP A 164 11.36 5.82 -24.27
C ASP A 164 11.01 4.42 -23.74
N PRO A 165 9.81 4.21 -23.17
CA PRO A 165 9.34 2.88 -22.75
C PRO A 165 9.40 1.80 -23.85
N ASP A 166 9.21 2.17 -25.11
CA ASP A 166 9.29 1.21 -26.21
C ASP A 166 10.73 0.77 -26.54
N ALA A 167 11.71 1.58 -26.18
CA ALA A 167 13.14 1.29 -26.36
C ALA A 167 13.78 0.59 -25.14
N ALA A 168 13.08 0.44 -24.02
CA ALA A 168 13.62 -0.19 -22.81
C ALA A 168 14.04 -1.64 -23.06
N GLU A 169 15.15 -2.09 -22.47
CA GLU A 169 15.65 -3.46 -22.62
C GLU A 169 14.74 -4.48 -21.92
N VAL A 170 14.21 -4.10 -20.77
CA VAL A 170 13.27 -4.93 -20.01
C VAL A 170 11.89 -4.27 -19.99
N VAL A 171 10.86 -5.07 -20.25
CA VAL A 171 9.46 -4.60 -20.22
C VAL A 171 8.62 -5.51 -19.34
N VAL A 172 8.03 -4.96 -18.29
CA VAL A 172 7.04 -5.61 -17.43
C VAL A 172 5.65 -5.09 -17.81
N ARG A 173 4.73 -6.02 -18.14
CA ARG A 173 3.33 -5.71 -18.51
C ARG A 173 2.36 -6.35 -17.53
N ALA A 174 1.54 -5.51 -16.89
CA ALA A 174 0.46 -5.96 -16.00
C ALA A 174 -0.64 -4.88 -16.00
N SER A 175 -1.73 -5.11 -15.28
CA SER A 175 -2.72 -4.06 -15.04
C SER A 175 -2.09 -2.85 -14.34
N ASP A 176 -2.69 -1.66 -14.51
CA ASP A 176 -2.24 -0.44 -13.79
C ASP A 176 -2.22 -0.66 -12.28
N PHE A 177 -3.19 -1.42 -11.77
CA PHE A 177 -3.28 -1.80 -10.36
C PHE A 177 -2.14 -2.72 -9.93
N ASP A 178 -1.87 -3.78 -10.68
CA ASP A 178 -0.79 -4.71 -10.34
C ASP A 178 0.58 -4.04 -10.34
N LEU A 179 0.83 -3.12 -11.28
CA LEU A 179 2.05 -2.32 -11.31
C LEU A 179 2.15 -1.41 -10.08
N ALA A 180 1.03 -0.78 -9.65
CA ALA A 180 1.01 0.01 -8.44
C ALA A 180 1.31 -0.85 -7.19
N ARG A 181 0.74 -2.07 -7.13
CA ARG A 181 1.00 -3.02 -6.04
C ARG A 181 2.44 -3.54 -6.04
N ALA A 182 3.03 -3.76 -7.21
CA ALA A 182 4.44 -4.14 -7.33
C ALA A 182 5.37 -3.06 -6.75
N LEU A 183 5.12 -1.80 -7.06
CA LEU A 183 5.91 -0.66 -6.58
C LEU A 183 5.87 -0.48 -5.05
N VAL A 184 4.86 -1.02 -4.38
CA VAL A 184 4.74 -1.02 -2.91
C VAL A 184 5.03 -2.39 -2.28
N THR A 185 5.80 -3.24 -2.98
CA THR A 185 6.28 -4.53 -2.48
C THR A 185 5.12 -5.50 -2.18
N ARG A 186 4.07 -5.50 -3.01
CA ARG A 186 2.89 -6.36 -2.85
C ARG A 186 2.71 -7.35 -4.01
N ARG A 187 3.81 -7.67 -4.72
CA ARG A 187 3.85 -8.71 -5.75
C ARG A 187 5.11 -9.55 -5.61
N SER A 188 4.98 -10.86 -5.80
CA SER A 188 6.09 -11.81 -5.67
C SER A 188 7.06 -11.71 -6.85
N ALA A 189 8.27 -12.24 -6.67
CA ALA A 189 9.22 -12.39 -7.75
C ALA A 189 8.67 -13.26 -8.89
N ALA A 190 7.82 -14.25 -8.58
CA ALA A 190 7.19 -15.12 -9.58
C ALA A 190 6.19 -14.32 -10.43
N GLN A 191 5.34 -13.49 -9.81
CA GLN A 191 4.43 -12.59 -10.54
C GLN A 191 5.20 -11.64 -11.46
N LEU A 192 6.22 -10.95 -10.96
CA LEU A 192 7.04 -10.02 -11.74
C LEU A 192 7.70 -10.71 -12.95
N ARG A 193 8.22 -11.92 -12.77
CA ARG A 193 8.77 -12.72 -13.89
C ARG A 193 7.70 -13.12 -14.90
N SER A 194 6.51 -13.50 -14.43
CA SER A 194 5.41 -13.90 -15.33
C SER A 194 4.89 -12.75 -16.19
N TRP A 195 5.04 -11.50 -15.72
CA TRP A 195 4.63 -10.28 -16.43
C TRP A 195 5.74 -9.70 -17.31
N THR A 196 6.93 -10.31 -17.31
CA THR A 196 8.04 -9.84 -18.12
C THR A 196 7.80 -10.19 -19.59
N ALA A 197 7.46 -9.17 -20.37
CA ALA A 197 7.16 -9.31 -21.81
C ALA A 197 8.42 -9.25 -22.68
N ARG A 198 9.51 -8.67 -22.16
CA ARG A 198 10.81 -8.56 -22.85
C ARG A 198 11.93 -8.49 -21.83
N GLY A 199 13.09 -9.11 -22.15
CA GLY A 199 14.28 -9.10 -21.31
C GLY A 199 14.17 -10.00 -20.08
N ASP A 200 14.95 -9.69 -19.05
CA ASP A 200 14.98 -10.39 -17.75
C ASP A 200 14.77 -9.40 -16.61
N VAL A 201 13.70 -9.56 -15.83
CA VAL A 201 13.41 -8.74 -14.65
C VAL A 201 14.25 -9.15 -13.43
N GLY A 202 14.95 -10.26 -13.48
CA GLY A 202 15.73 -10.80 -12.35
C GLY A 202 16.62 -9.76 -11.66
N PRO A 203 17.47 -9.00 -12.38
CA PRO A 203 18.33 -7.98 -11.80
C PRO A 203 17.58 -6.80 -11.14
N TYR A 204 16.29 -6.60 -11.45
CA TYR A 204 15.47 -5.47 -10.99
C TYR A 204 14.60 -5.81 -9.77
N LEU A 205 14.56 -7.08 -9.36
CA LEU A 205 13.67 -7.52 -8.27
C LEU A 205 13.90 -6.75 -6.97
N ASP A 206 15.16 -6.46 -6.62
CA ASP A 206 15.49 -5.66 -5.45
C ASP A 206 14.99 -4.22 -5.57
N GLY A 207 14.81 -3.71 -6.78
CA GLY A 207 14.17 -2.42 -7.03
C GLY A 207 12.73 -2.35 -6.53
N PHE A 208 11.96 -3.44 -6.64
CA PHE A 208 10.59 -3.54 -6.15
C PHE A 208 10.50 -3.78 -4.63
N ALA A 209 11.59 -4.12 -3.96
CA ALA A 209 11.66 -4.35 -2.52
C ALA A 209 11.74 -3.05 -1.70
N VAL A 210 10.92 -2.04 -2.03
CA VAL A 210 10.96 -0.69 -1.44
C VAL A 210 10.47 -0.68 0.01
N LEU A 211 9.50 -1.54 0.33
CA LEU A 211 8.89 -1.64 1.67
C LEU A 211 9.26 -2.97 2.38
N GLY A 212 10.41 -3.53 2.10
CA GLY A 212 10.87 -4.79 2.68
C GLY A 212 11.07 -5.88 1.62
N ALA A 213 11.18 -7.14 2.04
CA ALA A 213 11.35 -8.26 1.12
C ALA A 213 10.09 -8.49 0.26
N LEU A 214 10.29 -8.95 -0.99
CA LEU A 214 9.16 -9.37 -1.83
C LEU A 214 8.40 -10.53 -1.17
N PRO A 215 7.06 -10.60 -1.35
CA PRO A 215 6.28 -11.74 -0.88
C PRO A 215 6.80 -13.06 -1.40
N ALA A 216 6.85 -14.08 -0.52
CA ALA A 216 7.31 -15.43 -0.88
C ALA A 216 6.30 -16.15 -1.80
N THR A 217 5.03 -15.78 -1.72
CA THR A 217 3.92 -16.33 -2.52
C THR A 217 3.20 -15.20 -3.26
N ASP A 218 2.49 -15.57 -4.33
CA ASP A 218 1.70 -14.62 -5.10
C ASP A 218 0.58 -14.01 -4.24
N LEU A 219 0.42 -12.70 -4.34
CA LEU A 219 -0.67 -11.96 -3.70
C LEU A 219 -1.70 -11.53 -4.75
N THR A 220 -2.97 -11.63 -4.38
CA THR A 220 -4.14 -11.22 -5.19
C THR A 220 -5.13 -10.48 -4.31
N GLU A 221 -5.77 -9.43 -4.84
CA GLU A 221 -6.83 -8.64 -4.21
C GLU A 221 -8.13 -8.65 -5.01
#